data_7055bc3f8f4d9045fb473d8f17157104
#
_entry.id   7055bc3f8f4d9045fb473d8f17157104
#
_cell.length_a   1.000
_cell.length_b   1.000
_cell.length_c   1.000
_cell.angle_alpha   90.00
_cell.angle_beta   90.00
_cell.angle_gamma   90.00
#
_symmetry.space_group_name_H-M   'P 1'
#
loop_
_entity.id
_entity.type
_entity.pdbx_description
1 polymer ?
#
loop_
_entity_poly.entity_id
_entity_poly.type
_entity_poly.pdbx_seq_one_letter_code
_entity_poly.pdbx_strand_id
1 'polypeptide(L)'
;MVLKWIQKYVAVMRDYVDAMRPELSRVFHADQTKAKIRDQWVWLWHLMDGDTRFLLANHVSKSRNVSDAREAFQDAKQVAKVEPRVLLTDESGSYGPAAQREFPEAVHVAGVGLQGRLTIIAWNAIKEP
;
A
#
# COMPACT_ATOMS: atom_id res chain seq x y z
N MET A 1 -30.25 13.52 8.89
CA MET A 1 -29.44 13.15 9.86
C MET A 1 -28.71 11.84 9.75
N VAL A 2 -29.08 11.01 8.78
CA VAL A 2 -28.34 9.77 8.50
C VAL A 2 -26.88 10.06 8.18
N LEU A 3 -26.61 11.12 7.44
CA LEU A 3 -25.24 11.50 7.08
C LEU A 3 -24.38 11.83 8.29
N LYS A 4 -24.93 12.58 9.27
CA LYS A 4 -24.21 12.89 10.50
C LYS A 4 -23.93 11.64 11.32
N TRP A 5 -24.84 10.69 11.32
CA TRP A 5 -24.68 9.41 12.01
C TRP A 5 -23.55 8.61 11.40
N ILE A 6 -23.51 8.55 10.08
CA ILE A 6 -22.45 7.82 9.36
C ILE A 6 -21.09 8.44 9.63
N GLN A 7 -21.00 9.77 9.58
CA GLN A 7 -19.75 10.50 9.84
C GLN A 7 -19.26 10.24 11.26
N LYS A 8 -20.16 10.31 12.24
CA LYS A 8 -19.81 10.04 13.63
C LYS A 8 -19.34 8.60 13.83
N TYR A 9 -20.04 7.64 13.22
CA TYR A 9 -19.69 6.23 13.32
C TYR A 9 -18.34 5.96 12.71
N VAL A 10 -18.08 6.52 11.52
CA VAL A 10 -16.79 6.34 10.83
C VAL A 10 -15.66 6.92 11.66
N ALA A 11 -15.84 8.09 12.29
CA ALA A 11 -14.81 8.67 13.14
C ALA A 11 -14.51 7.80 14.35
N VAL A 12 -15.53 7.27 15.01
CA VAL A 12 -15.37 6.37 16.15
C VAL A 12 -14.68 5.09 15.72
N MET A 13 -15.07 4.51 14.60
CA MET A 13 -14.46 3.29 14.08
C MET A 13 -13.00 3.50 13.68
N ARG A 14 -12.67 4.66 13.14
CA ARG A 14 -11.29 4.99 12.80
C ARG A 14 -10.40 5.01 14.03
N ASP A 15 -10.85 5.68 15.09
CA ASP A 15 -10.10 5.74 16.34
C ASP A 15 -9.93 4.34 16.95
N TYR A 16 -10.98 3.54 16.91
CA TYR A 16 -10.96 2.19 17.44
C TYR A 16 -9.97 1.30 16.66
N VAL A 17 -10.00 1.37 15.34
CA VAL A 17 -9.11 0.60 14.47
C VAL A 17 -7.66 1.05 14.66
N ASP A 18 -7.42 2.36 14.78
CA ASP A 18 -6.08 2.89 15.01
C ASP A 18 -5.51 2.41 16.36
N ALA A 19 -6.37 2.35 17.38
CA ALA A 19 -5.97 1.85 18.70
C ALA A 19 -5.65 0.35 18.67
N MET A 20 -6.29 -0.39 17.78
CA MET A 20 -6.11 -1.85 17.64
C MET A 20 -5.15 -2.22 16.52
N ARG A 21 -4.37 -1.27 16.02
CA ARG A 21 -3.46 -1.52 14.90
C ARG A 21 -2.60 -2.76 15.16
N PRO A 22 -2.59 -3.71 14.23
CA PRO A 22 -1.74 -4.89 14.36
C PRO A 22 -0.27 -4.52 14.22
N GLU A 23 0.60 -5.35 14.78
CA GLU A 23 2.02 -5.21 14.54
C GLU A 23 2.31 -5.50 13.07
N LEU A 24 2.97 -4.56 12.40
CA LEU A 24 3.24 -4.66 10.97
C LEU A 24 4.51 -5.45 10.71
N SER A 25 4.49 -6.22 9.63
CA SER A 25 5.58 -7.13 9.28
C SER A 25 6.78 -6.46 8.62
N ARG A 26 6.67 -5.17 8.25
CA ARG A 26 7.66 -4.43 7.45
C ARG A 26 7.83 -4.96 6.03
N VAL A 27 6.89 -5.74 5.56
CA VAL A 27 6.78 -6.10 4.15
C VAL A 27 5.54 -5.40 3.62
N PHE A 28 5.75 -4.47 2.70
CA PHE A 28 4.65 -3.74 2.08
C PHE A 28 4.37 -4.32 0.71
N HIS A 29 3.13 -4.45 0.39
CA HIS A 29 2.68 -4.91 -0.90
C HIS A 29 1.93 -3.77 -1.59
N ALA A 30 2.41 -3.33 -2.74
CA ALA A 30 1.77 -2.29 -3.52
C ALA A 30 1.14 -2.87 -4.76
N ASP A 31 -0.07 -2.45 -5.03
CA ASP A 31 -0.80 -2.87 -6.22
C ASP A 31 -1.61 -1.70 -6.76
N GLN A 32 -2.02 -1.78 -8.00
CA GLN A 32 -2.84 -0.76 -8.62
C GLN A 32 -3.88 -1.38 -9.52
N THR A 33 -5.04 -0.77 -9.55
CA THR A 33 -6.17 -1.23 -10.35
C THR A 33 -6.72 -0.07 -11.14
N LYS A 34 -7.01 -0.30 -12.41
CA LYS A 34 -7.67 0.70 -13.23
C LYS A 34 -9.17 0.59 -13.06
N ALA A 35 -9.81 1.70 -12.76
CA ALA A 35 -11.25 1.74 -12.54
C ALA A 35 -11.87 2.89 -13.31
N LYS A 36 -13.15 2.76 -13.65
CA LYS A 36 -13.89 3.81 -14.33
C LYS A 36 -14.87 4.45 -13.36
N ILE A 37 -14.70 5.73 -13.10
CA ILE A 37 -15.56 6.50 -12.22
C ILE A 37 -16.13 7.67 -13.00
N ARG A 38 -17.44 7.76 -13.11
CA ARG A 38 -18.14 8.83 -13.84
C ARG A 38 -17.58 9.03 -15.25
N ASP A 39 -17.45 7.92 -15.99
CA ASP A 39 -16.95 7.91 -17.37
C ASP A 39 -15.49 8.32 -17.52
N GLN A 40 -14.76 8.44 -16.41
CA GLN A 40 -13.31 8.72 -16.43
C GLN A 40 -12.54 7.55 -15.87
N TRP A 41 -11.45 7.20 -16.53
CA TRP A 41 -10.54 6.17 -16.03
C TRP A 41 -9.62 6.76 -14.99
N VAL A 42 -9.50 6.06 -13.86
CA VAL A 42 -8.62 6.43 -12.76
C VAL A 42 -7.81 5.21 -12.35
N TRP A 43 -6.71 5.46 -11.64
CA TRP A 43 -5.88 4.43 -11.05
C TRP A 43 -6.09 4.42 -9.55
N LEU A 44 -6.35 3.24 -9.01
CA LEU A 44 -6.47 3.01 -7.58
C LEU A 44 -5.19 2.36 -7.10
N TRP A 45 -4.49 3.01 -6.21
CA TRP A 45 -3.24 2.53 -5.65
C TRP A 45 -3.49 2.00 -4.24
N HIS A 46 -3.09 0.77 -3.98
CA HIS A 46 -3.28 0.14 -2.69
C HIS A 46 -1.94 -0.32 -2.16
N LEU A 47 -1.66 0.05 -0.92
CA LEU A 47 -0.53 -0.52 -0.19
C LEU A 47 -1.06 -1.21 1.05
N MET A 48 -0.58 -2.41 1.29
CA MET A 48 -1.00 -3.18 2.45
C MET A 48 0.18 -3.90 3.06
N ASP A 49 0.04 -4.24 4.33
CA ASP A 49 1.02 -5.08 5.00
C ASP A 49 0.94 -6.50 4.44
N GLY A 50 2.09 -7.05 4.07
CA GLY A 50 2.13 -8.34 3.39
C GLY A 50 1.70 -9.52 4.25
N ASP A 51 1.79 -9.39 5.57
CA ASP A 51 1.46 -10.46 6.50
C ASP A 51 0.01 -10.36 7.00
N THR A 52 -0.34 -9.21 7.56
CA THR A 52 -1.65 -9.02 8.17
C THR A 52 -2.73 -8.58 7.19
N ARG A 53 -2.34 -8.15 6.00
CA ARG A 53 -3.23 -7.57 4.99
C ARG A 53 -3.86 -6.25 5.44
N PHE A 54 -3.30 -5.62 6.46
CA PHE A 54 -3.76 -4.31 6.92
C PHE A 54 -3.51 -3.27 5.82
N LEU A 55 -4.56 -2.51 5.49
CA LEU A 55 -4.47 -1.51 4.42
C LEU A 55 -3.73 -0.28 4.93
N LEU A 56 -2.60 0.03 4.31
CA LEU A 56 -1.74 1.15 4.69
C LEU A 56 -2.06 2.42 3.93
N ALA A 57 -2.43 2.29 2.66
CA ALA A 57 -2.76 3.44 1.83
C ALA A 57 -3.75 3.05 0.75
N ASN A 58 -4.59 4.02 0.40
CA ASN A 58 -5.53 3.90 -0.69
C ASN A 58 -5.55 5.25 -1.40
N HIS A 59 -4.92 5.33 -2.55
CA HIS A 59 -4.74 6.57 -3.29
C HIS A 59 -5.38 6.47 -4.67
N VAL A 60 -6.02 7.55 -5.10
CA VAL A 60 -6.68 7.62 -6.41
C VAL A 60 -5.96 8.67 -7.25
N SER A 61 -5.62 8.32 -8.49
CA SER A 61 -4.99 9.26 -9.40
C SER A 61 -5.54 9.11 -10.81
N LYS A 62 -5.42 10.17 -11.59
CA LYS A 62 -5.78 10.14 -13.01
C LYS A 62 -4.65 9.59 -13.86
N SER A 63 -3.43 9.67 -13.38
CA SER A 63 -2.25 9.21 -14.09
C SER A 63 -1.56 8.09 -13.32
N ARG A 64 -0.58 7.48 -13.97
CA ARG A 64 0.18 6.35 -13.44
C ARG A 64 1.66 6.72 -13.39
N ASN A 65 1.95 7.87 -12.81
CA ASN A 65 3.29 8.46 -12.80
C ASN A 65 4.07 8.08 -11.54
N VAL A 66 5.36 8.33 -11.57
CA VAL A 66 6.22 8.18 -10.39
C VAL A 66 5.72 9.04 -9.23
N SER A 67 5.25 10.25 -9.51
CA SER A 67 4.72 11.14 -8.47
C SER A 67 3.48 10.55 -7.79
N ASP A 68 2.63 9.88 -8.55
CA ASP A 68 1.44 9.21 -7.98
C ASP A 68 1.84 8.06 -7.07
N ALA A 69 2.80 7.26 -7.49
CA ALA A 69 3.33 6.17 -6.67
C ALA A 69 3.97 6.72 -5.38
N ARG A 70 4.70 7.81 -5.49
CA ARG A 70 5.32 8.45 -4.32
C ARG A 70 4.29 8.93 -3.31
N GLU A 71 3.19 9.54 -3.78
CA GLU A 71 2.12 9.98 -2.90
C GLU A 71 1.50 8.81 -2.15
N ALA A 72 1.25 7.70 -2.83
CA ALA A 72 0.74 6.49 -2.20
C ALA A 72 1.72 5.95 -1.14
N PHE A 73 3.01 5.96 -1.45
CA PHE A 73 4.05 5.51 -0.53
C PHE A 73 4.17 6.43 0.68
N GLN A 74 4.06 7.74 0.48
CA GLN A 74 4.08 8.70 1.59
C GLN A 74 2.90 8.49 2.53
N ASP A 75 1.71 8.26 1.99
CA ASP A 75 0.53 7.98 2.78
C ASP A 75 0.73 6.70 3.61
N ALA A 76 1.29 5.67 3.01
CA ALA A 76 1.58 4.42 3.70
C ALA A 76 2.58 4.61 4.83
N LYS A 77 3.61 5.41 4.62
CA LYS A 77 4.61 5.72 5.66
C LYS A 77 3.98 6.40 6.87
N GLN A 78 3.08 7.34 6.63
CA GLN A 78 2.40 8.05 7.70
C GLN A 78 1.52 7.13 8.53
N VAL A 79 0.83 6.21 7.89
CA VAL A 79 -0.05 5.26 8.58
C VAL A 79 0.77 4.21 9.33
N ALA A 80 1.78 3.66 8.67
CA ALA A 80 2.58 2.58 9.24
C ALA A 80 3.52 3.05 10.34
N LYS A 81 4.05 4.26 10.21
CA LYS A 81 5.05 4.84 11.13
C LYS A 81 6.33 4.02 11.22
N VAL A 82 6.51 3.07 10.31
CA VAL A 82 7.73 2.29 10.14
C VAL A 82 8.02 2.19 8.65
N GLU A 83 9.29 2.04 8.31
CA GLU A 83 9.66 1.83 6.92
C GLU A 83 9.70 0.34 6.60
N PRO A 84 9.30 -0.06 5.38
CA PRO A 84 9.35 -1.45 5.00
C PRO A 84 10.80 -1.90 4.80
N ARG A 85 11.04 -3.16 5.06
CA ARG A 85 12.30 -3.81 4.67
C ARG A 85 12.21 -4.33 3.25
N VAL A 86 11.01 -4.67 2.81
CA VAL A 86 10.75 -5.20 1.48
C VAL A 86 9.48 -4.58 0.92
N LEU A 87 9.54 -4.22 -0.34
CA LEU A 87 8.41 -3.73 -1.09
C LEU A 87 8.14 -4.68 -2.26
N LEU A 88 6.98 -5.29 -2.27
CA LEU A 88 6.53 -6.18 -3.34
C LEU A 88 5.59 -5.40 -4.26
N THR A 89 5.89 -5.39 -5.55
CA THR A 89 5.07 -4.68 -6.54
C THR A 89 4.95 -5.50 -7.82
N ASP A 90 4.06 -5.06 -8.70
CA ASP A 90 4.06 -5.56 -10.07
C ASP A 90 5.18 -4.91 -10.90
N GLU A 91 5.19 -5.14 -12.20
CA GLU A 91 6.26 -4.64 -13.10
C GLU A 91 6.05 -3.20 -13.55
N SER A 92 5.15 -2.44 -12.94
CA SER A 92 4.94 -1.06 -13.35
C SER A 92 6.19 -0.22 -13.15
N GLY A 93 6.60 0.50 -14.19
CA GLY A 93 7.82 1.30 -14.16
C GLY A 93 7.80 2.47 -13.19
N SER A 94 6.64 2.87 -12.69
CA SER A 94 6.57 3.97 -11.74
C SER A 94 6.98 3.58 -10.32
N TYR A 95 6.93 2.29 -9.97
CA TYR A 95 7.28 1.85 -8.62
C TYR A 95 8.77 1.94 -8.31
N GLY A 96 9.64 1.62 -9.27
CA GLY A 96 11.09 1.61 -9.05
C GLY A 96 11.62 2.95 -8.57
N PRO A 97 11.47 4.02 -9.34
CA PRO A 97 11.94 5.35 -8.92
C PRO A 97 11.27 5.86 -7.66
N ALA A 98 9.98 5.58 -7.49
CA ALA A 98 9.26 5.99 -6.28
C ALA A 98 9.80 5.28 -5.04
N ALA A 99 10.06 3.98 -5.15
CA ALA A 99 10.61 3.21 -4.04
C ALA A 99 12.00 3.69 -3.63
N GLN A 100 12.84 4.03 -4.61
CA GLN A 100 14.17 4.55 -4.31
C GLN A 100 14.14 5.85 -3.51
N ARG A 101 13.12 6.67 -3.74
CA ARG A 101 12.99 7.95 -3.06
C ARG A 101 12.31 7.84 -1.70
N GLU A 102 11.27 7.03 -1.62
CA GLU A 102 10.46 6.94 -0.40
C GLU A 102 10.92 5.83 0.54
N PHE A 103 11.44 4.74 0.00
CA PHE A 103 11.89 3.59 0.77
C PHE A 103 13.29 3.16 0.34
N PRO A 104 14.30 4.02 0.54
CA PRO A 104 15.65 3.74 0.01
C PRO A 104 16.31 2.50 0.63
N GLU A 105 15.91 2.12 1.84
CA GLU A 105 16.48 0.97 2.53
C GLU A 105 15.73 -0.34 2.23
N ALA A 106 14.60 -0.25 1.54
CA ALA A 106 13.80 -1.43 1.25
C ALA A 106 14.33 -2.18 0.02
N VAL A 107 14.25 -3.50 0.07
CA VAL A 107 14.49 -4.33 -1.12
C VAL A 107 13.21 -4.32 -1.95
N HIS A 108 13.32 -3.82 -3.17
CA HIS A 108 12.19 -3.76 -4.08
C HIS A 108 12.16 -5.01 -4.95
N VAL A 109 11.12 -5.81 -4.82
CA VAL A 109 10.90 -6.99 -5.64
C VAL A 109 9.75 -6.71 -6.60
N ALA A 110 10.09 -6.47 -7.85
CA ALA A 110 9.11 -6.17 -8.91
C ALA A 110 8.74 -7.43 -9.67
N GLY A 111 7.59 -7.38 -10.34
CA GLY A 111 7.14 -8.47 -11.18
C GLY A 111 6.48 -9.60 -10.40
N VAL A 112 6.21 -9.38 -9.13
CA VAL A 112 5.62 -10.40 -8.29
C VAL A 112 4.19 -9.99 -8.00
N GLY A 113 3.26 -10.53 -8.74
CA GLY A 113 1.86 -10.32 -8.42
C GLY A 113 1.54 -10.90 -7.04
N LEU A 114 0.43 -10.45 -6.48
CA LEU A 114 -0.08 -10.94 -5.20
C LEU A 114 -0.19 -12.46 -5.14
N GLN A 115 -0.22 -13.11 -6.29
CA GLN A 115 -0.44 -14.53 -6.43
C GLN A 115 0.79 -15.28 -6.94
N GLY A 116 1.89 -14.59 -7.15
CA GLY A 116 3.07 -15.20 -7.72
C GLY A 116 3.85 -16.05 -6.71
N ARG A 117 4.40 -17.16 -7.19
CA ARG A 117 5.27 -18.00 -6.36
C ARG A 117 6.46 -17.22 -5.81
N LEU A 118 6.92 -16.23 -6.57
CA LEU A 118 8.05 -15.39 -6.15
C LEU A 118 7.73 -14.59 -4.92
N THR A 119 6.46 -14.18 -4.75
CA THR A 119 6.02 -13.48 -3.54
C THR A 119 6.23 -14.35 -2.31
N ILE A 120 5.86 -15.62 -2.41
CA ILE A 120 6.02 -16.58 -1.32
C ILE A 120 7.50 -16.83 -1.04
N ILE A 121 8.30 -16.97 -2.08
CA ILE A 121 9.74 -17.21 -1.96
C ILE A 121 10.42 -15.99 -1.32
N ALA A 122 10.12 -14.80 -1.80
CA ALA A 122 10.67 -13.58 -1.24
C ALA A 122 10.26 -13.41 0.22
N TRP A 123 9.01 -13.71 0.52
CA TRP A 123 8.47 -13.66 1.88
C TRP A 123 9.22 -14.61 2.81
N ASN A 124 9.40 -15.85 2.38
CA ASN A 124 10.10 -16.86 3.17
C ASN A 124 11.57 -16.48 3.40
N ALA A 125 12.22 -15.94 2.38
CA ALA A 125 13.60 -15.50 2.50
C ALA A 125 13.79 -14.38 3.52
N ILE A 126 12.76 -13.55 3.71
CA ILE A 126 12.79 -12.44 4.66
C ILE A 126 12.49 -12.92 6.08
N LYS A 127 11.64 -13.92 6.22
CA LYS A 127 11.29 -14.47 7.54
C LYS A 127 12.39 -15.29 8.17
N GLU A 128 13.27 -15.84 7.37
CA GLU A 128 14.41 -16.58 7.90
C GLU A 128 15.49 -15.62 8.38
N PRO A 129 15.96 -15.76 9.60
CA PRO A 129 17.02 -14.91 10.13
C PRO A 129 18.36 -15.12 9.44
#